data_3332044c723d89c7dd4c5d3cf764440c
#
_entry.id   3332044c723d89c7dd4c5d3cf764440c
#
_cell.length_a   1.000
_cell.length_b   1.000
_cell.length_c   1.000
_cell.angle_alpha   90.00
_cell.angle_beta   90.00
_cell.angle_gamma   90.00
#
_symmetry.space_group_name_H-M   'P 1'
#
loop_
_entity.id
_entity.type
_entity.pdbx_description
1 polymer ?
#
loop_
_entity_poly.entity_id
_entity_poly.type
_entity_poly.pdbx_seq_one_letter_code
_entity_poly.pdbx_strand_id
1 'polypeptide(L)'
;VASLADVFRVLNDMKSDGIVEDYAIGGAMAVLFYAEPTRTYDLDVFVLLPRPAGGLVVLTDAHVWLQARGFEPEGEHVIIHGVPVQLIPAYNELVEAAITEARRLDYDAVAVRVAPPEHLVALALQAGGHKRRERAFQLLETSDIDRAKLDDLLSRHGIQPPWGHHG
;
A
#
# COMPACT_ATOMS: atom_id res chain seq x y z
N VAL A 1 23.85 -4.00 -5.30
CA VAL A 1 22.77 -4.20 -4.35
C VAL A 1 21.56 -3.39 -4.81
N ALA A 2 20.49 -4.09 -5.16
CA ALA A 2 19.24 -3.45 -5.54
C ALA A 2 18.72 -2.65 -4.35
N SER A 3 18.40 -1.39 -4.56
CA SER A 3 17.85 -0.54 -3.52
C SER A 3 16.33 -0.44 -3.66
N LEU A 4 15.64 -0.20 -2.55
CA LEU A 4 14.21 0.11 -2.58
C LEU A 4 13.91 1.32 -3.45
N ALA A 5 14.84 2.27 -3.54
CA ALA A 5 14.70 3.43 -4.43
C ALA A 5 14.50 2.99 -5.89
N ASP A 6 15.21 1.97 -6.34
CA ASP A 6 15.05 1.45 -7.71
C ASP A 6 13.67 0.83 -7.92
N VAL A 7 13.14 0.13 -6.91
CA VAL A 7 11.77 -0.39 -6.95
C VAL A 7 10.76 0.75 -7.07
N PHE A 8 10.92 1.80 -6.28
CA PHE A 8 10.01 2.96 -6.31
C PHE A 8 10.07 3.70 -7.65
N ARG A 9 11.24 3.77 -8.30
CA ARG A 9 11.36 4.31 -9.66
C ARG A 9 10.53 3.50 -10.65
N VAL A 10 10.55 2.17 -10.55
CA VAL A 10 9.73 1.30 -11.40
C VAL A 10 8.24 1.59 -11.21
N LEU A 11 7.79 1.73 -9.95
CA LEU A 11 6.39 2.05 -9.67
C LEU A 11 5.99 3.43 -10.24
N ASN A 12 6.86 4.41 -10.12
CA ASN A 12 6.64 5.74 -10.70
C ASN A 12 6.56 5.68 -12.23
N ASP A 13 7.39 4.85 -12.86
CA ASP A 13 7.36 4.64 -14.31
C ASP A 13 6.06 3.98 -14.75
N MET A 14 5.55 3.01 -13.99
CA MET A 14 4.24 2.39 -14.27
C MET A 14 3.13 3.43 -14.27
N LYS A 15 3.16 4.35 -13.33
CA LYS A 15 2.18 5.45 -13.27
C LYS A 15 2.36 6.40 -14.44
N SER A 16 3.60 6.80 -14.75
CA SER A 16 3.89 7.71 -15.85
C SER A 16 3.48 7.12 -17.21
N ASP A 17 3.63 5.83 -17.38
CA ASP A 17 3.24 5.12 -18.59
C ASP A 17 1.73 4.81 -18.66
N GLY A 18 0.97 5.14 -17.64
CA GLY A 18 -0.47 4.91 -17.60
C GLY A 18 -0.87 3.45 -17.38
N ILE A 19 0.07 2.59 -16.99
CA ILE A 19 -0.20 1.17 -16.68
C ILE A 19 -1.05 1.06 -15.42
N VAL A 20 -0.79 1.94 -14.45
CA VAL A 20 -1.67 2.16 -13.30
C VAL A 20 -2.05 3.64 -13.27
N GLU A 21 -3.26 3.96 -12.81
CA GLU A 21 -3.65 5.35 -12.62
C GLU A 21 -2.94 5.97 -11.43
N ASP A 22 -2.76 5.19 -10.38
CA ASP A 22 -2.06 5.60 -9.18
C ASP A 22 -1.69 4.37 -8.34
N TYR A 23 -0.84 4.59 -7.34
CA TYR A 23 -0.45 3.54 -6.40
C TYR A 23 -0.21 4.11 -5.01
N ALA A 24 -0.18 3.23 -4.01
CA ALA A 24 0.29 3.56 -2.67
C ALA A 24 0.94 2.33 -2.04
N ILE A 25 2.08 2.54 -1.41
CA ILE A 25 2.72 1.50 -0.59
C ILE A 25 1.82 1.24 0.61
N GLY A 26 1.52 -0.03 0.83
CA GLY A 26 0.72 -0.50 1.96
C GLY A 26 1.43 -1.58 2.75
N GLY A 27 0.67 -2.31 3.58
CA GLY A 27 1.17 -3.44 4.33
C GLY A 27 2.29 -3.10 5.31
N ALA A 28 3.10 -4.11 5.62
CA ALA A 28 4.14 -4.01 6.64
C ALA A 28 5.27 -3.04 6.24
N MET A 29 5.62 -2.96 4.95
CA MET A 29 6.69 -2.07 4.49
C MET A 29 6.32 -0.59 4.61
N ALA A 30 5.04 -0.25 4.50
CA ALA A 30 4.60 1.14 4.69
C ALA A 30 4.87 1.63 6.11
N VAL A 31 4.87 0.73 7.09
CA VAL A 31 5.19 1.04 8.49
C VAL A 31 6.60 1.63 8.63
N LEU A 32 7.54 1.26 7.75
CA LEU A 32 8.91 1.80 7.76
C LEU A 32 8.96 3.32 7.59
N PHE A 33 7.94 3.91 6.95
CA PHE A 33 7.89 5.36 6.75
C PHE A 33 7.32 6.11 7.95
N TYR A 34 6.62 5.40 8.86
CA TYR A 34 5.90 6.01 9.97
C TYR A 34 6.31 5.49 11.33
N ALA A 35 6.96 4.33 11.39
CA ALA A 35 7.30 3.64 12.63
C ALA A 35 8.67 2.99 12.52
N GLU A 36 9.12 2.36 13.61
CA GLU A 36 10.38 1.63 13.59
C GLU A 36 10.34 0.43 12.63
N PRO A 37 11.48 0.10 11.98
CA PRO A 37 11.53 -0.99 11.02
C PRO A 37 11.15 -2.33 11.64
N THR A 38 10.20 -3.01 11.00
CA THR A 38 9.95 -4.42 11.25
C THR A 38 10.67 -5.23 10.18
N ARG A 39 11.03 -6.48 10.51
CA ARG A 39 11.64 -7.37 9.53
C ARG A 39 10.58 -7.82 8.53
N THR A 40 10.50 -7.14 7.40
CA THR A 40 9.69 -7.59 6.28
C THR A 40 10.50 -7.45 5.00
N TYR A 41 10.34 -8.40 4.11
CA TYR A 41 11.04 -8.44 2.84
C TYR A 41 10.10 -8.25 1.66
N ASP A 42 8.79 -8.30 1.91
CA ASP A 42 7.75 -8.21 0.90
C ASP A 42 7.16 -6.81 0.86
N LEU A 43 7.02 -6.27 -0.33
CA LEU A 43 6.43 -4.95 -0.54
C LEU A 43 5.01 -5.11 -1.09
N ASP A 44 4.01 -4.66 -0.35
CA ASP A 44 2.64 -4.61 -0.82
C ASP A 44 2.38 -3.24 -1.44
N VAL A 45 1.89 -3.24 -2.67
CA VAL A 45 1.56 -2.02 -3.41
C VAL A 45 0.11 -2.07 -3.83
N PHE A 46 -0.70 -1.19 -3.28
CA PHE A 46 -2.07 -0.99 -3.76
C PHE A 46 -2.04 -0.21 -5.05
N VAL A 47 -2.76 -0.68 -6.05
CA VAL A 47 -2.79 -0.03 -7.36
C VAL A 47 -4.22 0.28 -7.78
N LEU A 48 -4.41 1.47 -8.34
CA LEU A 48 -5.64 1.88 -8.99
C LEU A 48 -5.45 1.62 -10.48
N LEU A 49 -6.13 0.62 -11.00
CA LEU A 49 -6.00 0.21 -12.39
C LEU A 49 -6.94 1.02 -13.29
N PRO A 50 -6.52 1.34 -14.53
CA PRO A 50 -7.42 1.94 -15.49
C PRO A 50 -8.60 0.99 -15.75
N ARG A 51 -9.82 1.53 -15.81
CA ARG A 51 -11.01 0.75 -16.14
C ARG A 51 -11.14 0.68 -17.66
N PRO A 52 -10.90 -0.49 -18.28
CA PRO A 52 -11.18 -0.64 -19.70
C PRO A 52 -12.68 -0.56 -19.98
N ALA A 53 -13.04 -0.18 -21.19
CA ALA A 53 -14.41 -0.24 -21.64
C ALA A 53 -14.91 -1.69 -21.53
N GLY A 54 -15.82 -1.95 -20.57
CA GLY A 54 -16.30 -3.30 -20.27
C GLY A 54 -16.18 -3.72 -18.80
N GLY A 55 -15.54 -2.89 -17.98
CA GLY A 55 -15.61 -3.00 -16.52
C GLY A 55 -14.76 -4.08 -15.84
N LEU A 56 -13.99 -4.88 -16.58
CA LEU A 56 -13.13 -5.89 -15.99
C LEU A 56 -11.74 -5.30 -15.69
N VAL A 57 -11.37 -5.25 -14.40
CA VAL A 57 -10.07 -4.75 -13.96
C VAL A 57 -9.15 -5.94 -13.77
N VAL A 58 -8.05 -5.98 -14.53
CA VAL A 58 -7.07 -7.09 -14.46
C VAL A 58 -5.65 -6.57 -14.33
N LEU A 59 -4.83 -7.31 -13.60
CA LEU A 59 -3.40 -7.01 -13.42
C LEU A 59 -2.54 -7.45 -14.61
N THR A 60 -3.11 -8.09 -15.61
CA THR A 60 -2.37 -8.68 -16.74
C THR A 60 -1.46 -7.68 -17.42
N ASP A 61 -1.96 -6.48 -17.72
CA ASP A 61 -1.18 -5.45 -18.41
C ASP A 61 0.01 -4.99 -17.57
N ALA A 62 -0.19 -4.87 -16.25
CA ALA A 62 0.91 -4.52 -15.35
C ALA A 62 1.99 -5.60 -15.31
N HIS A 63 1.60 -6.86 -15.26
CA HIS A 63 2.53 -7.98 -15.28
C HIS A 63 3.29 -8.07 -16.62
N VAL A 64 2.61 -7.88 -17.73
CA VAL A 64 3.24 -7.86 -19.07
C VAL A 64 4.26 -6.72 -19.14
N TRP A 65 3.90 -5.53 -18.67
CA TRP A 65 4.79 -4.39 -18.63
C TRP A 65 6.06 -4.66 -17.81
N LEU A 66 5.90 -5.29 -16.65
CA LEU A 66 7.01 -5.66 -15.77
C LEU A 66 7.90 -6.74 -16.40
N GLN A 67 7.30 -7.77 -17.01
CA GLN A 67 8.05 -8.83 -17.69
C GLN A 67 8.87 -8.28 -18.88
N ALA A 68 8.32 -7.31 -19.61
CA ALA A 68 9.03 -6.67 -20.72
C ALA A 68 10.29 -5.93 -20.25
N ARG A 69 10.37 -5.58 -18.96
CA ARG A 69 11.53 -4.95 -18.34
C ARG A 69 12.46 -5.94 -17.64
N GLY A 70 12.18 -7.26 -17.78
CA GLY A 70 13.00 -8.31 -17.21
C GLY A 70 12.64 -8.67 -15.76
N PHE A 71 11.53 -8.20 -15.23
CA PHE A 71 11.07 -8.54 -13.90
C PHE A 71 10.12 -9.74 -13.95
N GLU A 72 10.50 -10.84 -13.31
CA GLU A 72 9.81 -12.12 -13.43
C GLU A 72 8.84 -12.36 -12.28
N PRO A 73 7.69 -13.01 -12.57
CA PRO A 73 6.77 -13.40 -11.52
C PRO A 73 7.34 -14.55 -10.69
N GLU A 74 7.01 -14.55 -9.40
CA GLU A 74 7.31 -15.62 -8.47
C GLU A 74 6.11 -15.79 -7.53
N GLY A 75 5.24 -16.75 -7.84
CA GLY A 75 3.98 -16.92 -7.12
C GLY A 75 3.07 -15.71 -7.28
N GLU A 76 2.64 -15.14 -6.16
CA GLU A 76 1.81 -13.94 -6.12
C GLU A 76 2.62 -12.65 -6.27
N HIS A 77 3.94 -12.75 -6.26
CA HIS A 77 4.84 -11.62 -6.29
C HIS A 77 5.51 -11.48 -7.65
N VAL A 78 5.98 -10.27 -7.93
CA VAL A 78 6.92 -10.01 -9.01
C VAL A 78 8.22 -9.56 -8.36
N ILE A 79 9.33 -10.12 -8.77
CA ILE A 79 10.64 -9.76 -8.23
C ILE A 79 11.14 -8.54 -8.99
N ILE A 80 11.16 -7.39 -8.33
CA ILE A 80 11.61 -6.13 -8.90
C ILE A 80 12.90 -5.73 -8.20
N HIS A 81 14.00 -5.72 -8.93
CA HIS A 81 15.33 -5.45 -8.38
C HIS A 81 15.62 -6.27 -7.11
N GLY A 82 15.25 -7.55 -7.12
CA GLY A 82 15.48 -8.46 -5.99
C GLY A 82 14.47 -8.37 -4.86
N VAL A 83 13.48 -7.48 -4.95
CA VAL A 83 12.46 -7.30 -3.91
C VAL A 83 11.14 -7.95 -4.36
N PRO A 84 10.57 -8.88 -3.56
CA PRO A 84 9.24 -9.41 -3.85
C PRO A 84 8.19 -8.31 -3.70
N VAL A 85 7.48 -8.01 -4.78
CA VAL A 85 6.44 -6.97 -4.82
C VAL A 85 5.12 -7.62 -5.17
N GLN A 86 4.13 -7.44 -4.31
CA GLN A 86 2.75 -7.85 -4.60
C GLN A 86 1.93 -6.63 -5.01
N LEU A 87 1.43 -6.66 -6.24
CA LEU A 87 0.49 -5.64 -6.72
C LEU A 87 -0.91 -6.06 -6.31
N ILE A 88 -1.59 -5.20 -5.58
CA ILE A 88 -2.93 -5.47 -5.04
C ILE A 88 -3.90 -4.45 -5.65
N PRO A 89 -4.79 -4.87 -6.57
CA PRO A 89 -5.80 -3.96 -7.08
C PRO A 89 -6.69 -3.44 -5.96
N ALA A 90 -7.12 -2.19 -6.06
CA ALA A 90 -8.05 -1.62 -5.10
C ALA A 90 -9.34 -2.44 -5.08
N TYR A 91 -9.59 -3.15 -3.98
CA TYR A 91 -10.68 -4.10 -3.85
C TYR A 91 -11.86 -3.57 -3.04
N ASN A 92 -11.73 -2.40 -2.44
CA ASN A 92 -12.83 -1.73 -1.73
C ASN A 92 -12.57 -0.22 -1.64
N GLU A 93 -13.57 0.50 -1.13
CA GLU A 93 -13.50 1.96 -1.02
C GLU A 93 -12.39 2.46 -0.09
N LEU A 94 -12.07 1.70 0.97
CA LEU A 94 -11.01 2.08 1.90
C LEU A 94 -9.65 2.01 1.22
N VAL A 95 -9.38 0.99 0.42
CA VAL A 95 -8.13 0.88 -0.36
C VAL A 95 -8.06 2.01 -1.40
N GLU A 96 -9.16 2.28 -2.11
CA GLU A 96 -9.20 3.40 -3.06
C GLU A 96 -8.86 4.73 -2.38
N ALA A 97 -9.44 4.98 -1.20
CA ALA A 97 -9.15 6.17 -0.42
C ALA A 97 -7.67 6.22 0.02
N ALA A 98 -7.10 5.09 0.43
CA ALA A 98 -5.69 5.00 0.79
C ALA A 98 -4.78 5.39 -0.39
N ILE A 99 -5.15 5.03 -1.61
CA ILE A 99 -4.40 5.39 -2.81
C ILE A 99 -4.57 6.87 -3.16
N THR A 100 -5.81 7.34 -3.21
CA THR A 100 -6.08 8.73 -3.62
C THR A 100 -5.57 9.76 -2.62
N GLU A 101 -5.55 9.41 -1.34
CA GLU A 101 -5.05 10.26 -0.25
C GLU A 101 -3.61 9.96 0.15
N ALA A 102 -2.91 9.11 -0.61
CA ALA A 102 -1.54 8.71 -0.32
C ALA A 102 -0.63 9.94 -0.18
N ARG A 103 0.30 9.85 0.78
CA ARG A 103 1.30 10.88 1.00
C ARG A 103 2.47 10.67 0.08
N ARG A 104 2.98 11.76 -0.50
CA ARG A 104 4.23 11.73 -1.23
C ARG A 104 5.37 11.91 -0.24
N LEU A 105 6.20 10.91 -0.13
CA LEU A 105 7.41 10.94 0.71
C LEU A 105 8.63 10.77 -0.20
N ASP A 106 9.79 11.19 0.27
CA ASP A 106 11.04 11.00 -0.44
C ASP A 106 11.85 9.89 0.23
N TYR A 107 12.31 8.94 -0.59
CA TYR A 107 13.19 7.86 -0.16
C TYR A 107 14.41 7.86 -1.08
N ASP A 108 15.61 8.15 -0.54
CA ASP A 108 16.84 8.28 -1.32
C ASP A 108 16.64 9.14 -2.57
N ALA A 109 16.04 10.31 -2.40
CA ALA A 109 15.73 11.28 -3.46
C ALA A 109 14.73 10.79 -4.51
N VAL A 110 14.05 9.66 -4.27
CA VAL A 110 12.97 9.16 -5.13
C VAL A 110 11.64 9.42 -4.47
N ALA A 111 10.72 10.05 -5.17
CA ALA A 111 9.36 10.26 -4.69
C ALA A 111 8.64 8.90 -4.61
N VAL A 112 7.96 8.65 -3.51
CA VAL A 112 7.16 7.44 -3.32
C VAL A 112 5.83 7.81 -2.69
N ARG A 113 4.76 7.15 -3.12
CA ARG A 113 3.42 7.35 -2.57
C ARG A 113 3.16 6.27 -1.54
N VAL A 114 2.83 6.69 -0.32
CA VAL A 114 2.61 5.79 0.81
C VAL A 114 1.22 6.06 1.39
N ALA A 115 0.47 5.00 1.67
CA ALA A 115 -0.83 5.12 2.31
C ALA A 115 -0.70 5.90 3.63
N PRO A 116 -1.62 6.83 3.94
CA PRO A 116 -1.54 7.57 5.20
C PRO A 116 -1.61 6.63 6.40
N PRO A 117 -0.98 6.98 7.54
CA PRO A 117 -0.95 6.07 8.69
C PRO A 117 -2.35 5.73 9.22
N GLU A 118 -3.31 6.65 9.17
CA GLU A 118 -4.70 6.38 9.57
C GLU A 118 -5.34 5.31 8.68
N HIS A 119 -5.10 5.36 7.38
CA HIS A 119 -5.59 4.35 6.44
C HIS A 119 -4.91 3.00 6.67
N LEU A 120 -3.62 2.99 7.00
CA LEU A 120 -2.90 1.75 7.32
C LEU A 120 -3.47 1.07 8.56
N VAL A 121 -3.79 1.86 9.60
CA VAL A 121 -4.46 1.34 10.81
C VAL A 121 -5.83 0.76 10.44
N ALA A 122 -6.64 1.50 9.71
CA ALA A 122 -7.98 1.06 9.30
C ALA A 122 -7.92 -0.21 8.46
N LEU A 123 -7.02 -0.28 7.49
CA LEU A 123 -6.84 -1.47 6.63
C LEU A 123 -6.38 -2.68 7.44
N ALA A 124 -5.46 -2.51 8.38
CA ALA A 124 -5.00 -3.59 9.25
C ALA A 124 -6.14 -4.13 10.11
N LEU A 125 -6.96 -3.26 10.68
CA LEU A 125 -8.13 -3.66 11.48
C LEU A 125 -9.21 -4.32 10.63
N GLN A 126 -9.45 -3.81 9.43
CA GLN A 126 -10.44 -4.39 8.50
C GLN A 126 -10.06 -5.81 8.08
N ALA A 127 -8.78 -6.02 7.76
CA ALA A 127 -8.28 -7.34 7.38
C ALA A 127 -8.27 -8.33 8.55
N GLY A 128 -8.06 -7.84 9.76
CA GLY A 128 -8.09 -8.65 10.97
C GLY A 128 -6.86 -9.53 11.18
N GLY A 129 -6.90 -10.31 12.24
CA GLY A 129 -5.80 -11.21 12.63
C GLY A 129 -4.82 -10.56 13.60
N HIS A 130 -4.10 -11.41 14.33
CA HIS A 130 -3.24 -10.98 15.44
C HIS A 130 -2.09 -10.07 14.99
N LYS A 131 -1.38 -10.47 13.94
CA LYS A 131 -0.23 -9.69 13.42
C LYS A 131 -0.65 -8.32 12.89
N ARG A 132 -1.79 -8.24 12.22
CA ARG A 132 -2.30 -6.97 11.69
C ARG A 132 -2.77 -6.06 12.81
N ARG A 133 -3.37 -6.62 13.86
CA ARG A 133 -3.76 -5.86 15.04
C ARG A 133 -2.54 -5.29 15.75
N GLU A 134 -1.47 -6.09 15.92
CA GLU A 134 -0.20 -5.61 16.48
C GLU A 134 0.38 -4.46 15.66
N ARG A 135 0.33 -4.58 14.33
CA ARG A 135 0.80 -3.51 13.44
C ARG A 135 -0.02 -2.23 13.62
N ALA A 136 -1.34 -2.36 13.75
CA ALA A 136 -2.21 -1.21 14.00
C ALA A 136 -1.83 -0.51 15.32
N PHE A 137 -1.63 -1.26 16.39
CA PHE A 137 -1.21 -0.70 17.67
C PHE A 137 0.18 -0.06 17.59
N GLN A 138 1.12 -0.68 16.87
CA GLN A 138 2.45 -0.11 16.68
C GLN A 138 2.37 1.26 15.99
N LEU A 139 1.56 1.38 14.94
CA LEU A 139 1.34 2.65 14.26
C LEU A 139 0.72 3.70 15.18
N LEU A 140 -0.23 3.30 16.02
CA LEU A 140 -0.86 4.21 16.97
C LEU A 140 0.12 4.75 18.02
N GLU A 141 1.10 3.94 18.40
CA GLU A 141 2.10 4.33 19.40
C GLU A 141 3.25 5.15 18.84
N THR A 142 3.67 4.85 17.60
CA THR A 142 4.94 5.36 17.05
C THR A 142 4.78 6.39 15.96
N SER A 143 3.60 6.53 15.37
CA SER A 143 3.37 7.51 14.32
C SER A 143 2.40 8.62 14.78
N ASP A 144 2.46 9.73 14.06
CA ASP A 144 1.57 10.87 14.33
C ASP A 144 0.21 10.60 13.66
N ILE A 145 -0.70 10.06 14.44
CA ILE A 145 -2.05 9.69 14.00
C ILE A 145 -3.04 10.80 14.33
N ASP A 146 -3.76 11.27 13.31
CA ASP A 146 -4.93 12.10 13.53
C ASP A 146 -6.10 11.21 13.98
N ARG A 147 -6.38 11.22 15.29
CA ARG A 147 -7.40 10.36 15.90
C ARG A 147 -8.80 10.64 15.38
N ALA A 148 -9.14 11.90 15.16
CA ALA A 148 -10.46 12.27 14.63
C ALA A 148 -10.65 11.71 13.22
N LYS A 149 -9.62 11.80 12.39
CA LYS A 149 -9.62 11.24 11.04
C LYS A 149 -9.72 9.72 11.07
N LEU A 150 -8.99 9.07 11.97
CA LEU A 150 -9.05 7.62 12.14
C LEU A 150 -10.45 7.17 12.57
N ASP A 151 -11.03 7.83 13.58
CA ASP A 151 -12.37 7.49 14.05
C ASP A 151 -13.42 7.65 12.95
N ASP A 152 -13.31 8.70 12.13
CA ASP A 152 -14.18 8.91 10.98
C ASP A 152 -14.03 7.79 9.94
N LEU A 153 -12.80 7.39 9.63
CA LEU A 153 -12.53 6.28 8.71
C LEU A 153 -13.12 4.96 9.22
N LEU A 154 -12.91 4.64 10.48
CA LEU A 154 -13.42 3.41 11.08
C LEU A 154 -14.95 3.39 11.05
N SER A 155 -15.59 4.49 11.44
CA SER A 155 -17.04 4.62 11.42
C SER A 155 -17.61 4.50 10.01
N ARG A 156 -17.02 5.22 9.07
CA ARG A 156 -17.48 5.26 7.67
C ARG A 156 -17.41 3.89 7.00
N HIS A 157 -16.42 3.08 7.36
CA HIS A 157 -16.21 1.76 6.77
C HIS A 157 -16.70 0.60 7.65
N GLY A 158 -17.43 0.91 8.72
CA GLY A 158 -18.03 -0.11 9.59
C GLY A 158 -17.03 -0.98 10.34
N ILE A 159 -15.87 -0.44 10.68
CA ILE A 159 -14.80 -1.17 11.36
C ILE A 159 -14.90 -0.90 12.85
N GLN A 160 -15.01 -1.98 13.65
CA GLN A 160 -15.02 -1.88 15.11
C GLN A 160 -13.60 -1.69 15.64
N PRO A 161 -13.33 -0.59 16.37
CA PRO A 161 -12.02 -0.43 16.99
C PRO A 161 -11.85 -1.42 18.14
N PRO A 162 -10.66 -2.05 18.28
CA PRO A 162 -10.42 -3.04 19.33
C PRO A 162 -10.30 -2.43 20.73
N TRP A 163 -10.18 -1.10 20.82
CA TRP A 163 -10.09 -0.35 22.08
C TRP A 163 -11.45 0.12 22.60
N GLY A 164 -12.54 -0.22 21.93
CA GLY A 164 -13.90 0.17 22.30
C GLY A 164 -14.22 1.64 22.00
N HIS A 165 -15.51 1.96 22.10
CA HIS A 165 -15.95 3.34 21.99
C HIS A 165 -15.73 4.03 23.34
N HIS A 166 -14.82 5.00 23.36
CA HIS A 166 -14.86 6.00 24.41
C HIS A 166 -15.89 7.03 23.98
N GLY A 167 -17.03 6.96 24.60
CA GLY A 167 -18.10 7.91 24.38
C GLY A 167 -17.71 9.32 24.80
#